data_35bcb6779d560623b58b8cc893cc6dbf
#
_entry.id   35bcb6779d560623b58b8cc893cc6dbf
#
_cell.length_a   1.000
_cell.length_b   1.000
_cell.length_c   1.000
_cell.angle_alpha   90.00
_cell.angle_beta   90.00
_cell.angle_gamma   90.00
#
_symmetry.space_group_name_H-M   'P 1'
#
loop_
_entity.id
_entity.type
_entity.pdbx_description
1 polymer ?
#
loop_
_entity_poly.entity_id
_entity_poly.type
_entity_poly.pdbx_seq_one_letter_code
_entity_poly.pdbx_strand_id
1 'polypeptide(L)'
;MIYIFDLDDTLYDERQYVESGLAAVASFVEKTWNVDKRSGFQELVTLLDRNGRGRIFNDYLANHGIAVNKRNVRACLSAYRLHQPTLTLPDNHPTLLERLPKPLYLVTDGNKVVQSKKVEALNIAHYFKRVFVTHRFGVQHAKPSTYCFEKIKQAEQCQWHEMVYIGDNPAKDFVNLNKLGMPTVRVL
;
A
#
# COMPACT_ATOMS: atom_id res chain seq x y z
N MET A 1 13.17 5.44 22.05
CA MET A 1 13.14 5.02 20.63
C MET A 1 11.71 5.05 20.15
N ILE A 2 11.43 5.77 19.06
CA ILE A 2 10.11 5.87 18.42
C ILE A 2 10.12 4.96 17.19
N TYR A 3 9.19 4.03 17.12
CA TYR A 3 9.10 3.06 16.02
C TYR A 3 8.11 3.57 14.98
N ILE A 4 8.56 3.63 13.73
CA ILE A 4 7.79 4.07 12.57
C ILE A 4 7.83 2.95 11.53
N PHE A 5 6.66 2.55 11.04
CA PHE A 5 6.53 1.44 10.10
C PHE A 5 6.06 1.94 8.73
N ASP A 6 6.53 1.30 7.69
CA ASP A 6 5.81 1.25 6.41
C ASP A 6 4.64 0.27 6.50
N LEU A 7 3.79 0.25 5.50
CA LEU A 7 2.63 -0.62 5.43
C LEU A 7 2.86 -1.79 4.47
N ASP A 8 2.99 -1.47 3.18
CA ASP A 8 3.04 -2.44 2.09
C ASP A 8 4.37 -3.21 2.12
N ASP A 9 4.33 -4.53 1.97
CA ASP A 9 5.48 -5.45 2.05
C ASP A 9 6.33 -5.31 3.32
N THR A 10 5.78 -4.66 4.35
CA THR A 10 6.39 -4.47 5.66
C THR A 10 5.52 -5.06 6.77
N LEU A 11 4.27 -4.64 6.88
CA LEU A 11 3.34 -5.18 7.88
C LEU A 11 2.50 -6.34 7.34
N TYR A 12 2.30 -6.40 6.04
CA TYR A 12 1.57 -7.45 5.35
C TYR A 12 2.07 -7.55 3.90
N ASP A 13 1.85 -8.68 3.25
CA ASP A 13 2.17 -8.89 1.82
C ASP A 13 1.20 -8.08 0.93
N GLU A 14 1.72 -7.05 0.21
CA GLU A 14 0.92 -6.21 -0.69
C GLU A 14 0.24 -7.02 -1.80
N ARG A 15 0.74 -8.21 -2.11
CA ARG A 15 0.12 -9.14 -3.08
C ARG A 15 -1.35 -9.41 -2.74
N GLN A 16 -1.70 -9.51 -1.45
CA GLN A 16 -3.08 -9.69 -0.99
C GLN A 16 -4.01 -8.56 -1.48
N TYR A 17 -3.54 -7.29 -1.36
CA TYR A 17 -4.31 -6.14 -1.85
C TYR A 17 -4.47 -6.19 -3.37
N VAL A 18 -3.40 -6.50 -4.08
CA VAL A 18 -3.40 -6.57 -5.55
C VAL A 18 -4.39 -7.63 -6.03
N GLU A 19 -4.32 -8.84 -5.52
CA GLU A 19 -5.22 -9.93 -5.92
C GLU A 19 -6.68 -9.66 -5.54
N SER A 20 -6.94 -9.13 -4.35
CA SER A 20 -8.27 -8.67 -3.94
C SER A 20 -8.84 -7.62 -4.90
N GLY A 21 -8.00 -6.67 -5.34
CA GLY A 21 -8.38 -5.66 -6.33
C GLY A 21 -8.63 -6.25 -7.72
N LEU A 22 -7.82 -7.21 -8.18
CA LEU A 22 -8.03 -7.88 -9.46
C LEU A 22 -9.32 -8.72 -9.46
N ALA A 23 -9.65 -9.36 -8.34
CA ALA A 23 -10.92 -10.08 -8.18
C ALA A 23 -12.13 -9.13 -8.27
N ALA A 24 -12.00 -7.91 -7.72
CA ALA A 24 -13.03 -6.89 -7.85
C ALA A 24 -13.19 -6.41 -9.30
N VAL A 25 -12.08 -6.26 -10.05
CA VAL A 25 -12.11 -5.94 -11.48
C VAL A 25 -12.77 -7.06 -12.28
N ALA A 26 -12.40 -8.31 -12.05
CA ALA A 26 -13.03 -9.45 -12.73
C ALA A 26 -14.55 -9.48 -12.48
N SER A 27 -15.00 -9.24 -11.24
CA SER A 27 -16.44 -9.14 -10.91
C SER A 27 -17.13 -7.96 -11.60
N PHE A 28 -16.45 -6.83 -11.72
CA PHE A 28 -16.96 -5.66 -12.44
C PHE A 28 -17.11 -5.94 -13.94
N VAL A 29 -16.10 -6.58 -14.54
CA VAL A 29 -16.06 -6.89 -15.98
C VAL A 29 -17.12 -7.95 -16.32
N GLU A 30 -17.32 -8.98 -15.48
CA GLU A 30 -18.40 -9.95 -15.61
C GLU A 30 -19.77 -9.26 -15.68
N LYS A 31 -20.06 -8.38 -14.72
CA LYS A 31 -21.34 -7.63 -14.66
C LYS A 31 -21.56 -6.69 -15.84
N THR A 32 -20.47 -6.16 -16.41
CA THR A 32 -20.56 -5.11 -17.43
C THR A 32 -20.48 -5.65 -18.84
N TRP A 33 -19.66 -6.69 -19.07
CA TRP A 33 -19.38 -7.24 -20.41
C TRP A 33 -19.53 -8.76 -20.52
N ASN A 34 -20.08 -9.41 -19.47
CA ASN A 34 -20.38 -10.85 -19.44
C ASN A 34 -19.14 -11.75 -19.67
N VAL A 35 -17.97 -11.32 -19.20
CA VAL A 35 -16.75 -12.15 -19.16
C VAL A 35 -16.74 -12.94 -17.86
N ASP A 36 -16.55 -14.25 -17.93
CA ASP A 36 -16.54 -15.11 -16.73
C ASP A 36 -15.52 -14.63 -15.69
N LYS A 37 -16.00 -14.42 -14.47
CA LYS A 37 -15.20 -13.85 -13.35
C LYS A 37 -14.00 -14.73 -13.02
N ARG A 38 -14.15 -16.07 -13.02
CA ARG A 38 -13.10 -16.97 -12.56
C ARG A 38 -11.92 -16.99 -13.53
N SER A 39 -12.22 -17.18 -14.81
CA SER A 39 -11.20 -17.14 -15.87
C SER A 39 -10.61 -15.74 -16.02
N GLY A 40 -11.42 -14.69 -15.90
CA GLY A 40 -10.99 -13.31 -15.95
C GLY A 40 -10.03 -12.95 -14.81
N PHE A 41 -10.27 -13.42 -13.58
CA PHE A 41 -9.34 -13.24 -12.47
C PHE A 41 -8.00 -13.95 -12.72
N GLN A 42 -8.03 -15.23 -13.17
CA GLN A 42 -6.81 -15.98 -13.47
C GLN A 42 -5.98 -15.30 -14.57
N GLU A 43 -6.64 -14.76 -15.60
CA GLU A 43 -5.96 -14.02 -16.65
C GLU A 43 -5.33 -12.72 -16.12
N LEU A 44 -6.04 -11.95 -15.30
CA LEU A 44 -5.51 -10.72 -14.69
C LEU A 44 -4.27 -11.00 -13.83
N VAL A 45 -4.27 -12.09 -13.06
CA VAL A 45 -3.09 -12.52 -12.29
C VAL A 45 -1.95 -12.92 -13.24
N THR A 46 -2.23 -13.65 -14.31
CA THR A 46 -1.22 -14.03 -15.32
C THR A 46 -0.62 -12.79 -16.00
N LEU A 47 -1.45 -11.81 -16.35
CA LEU A 47 -0.98 -10.54 -16.93
C LEU A 47 -0.12 -9.74 -15.94
N LEU A 48 -0.50 -9.73 -14.67
CA LEU A 48 0.30 -9.10 -13.62
C LEU A 48 1.69 -9.71 -13.51
N ASP A 49 1.77 -11.04 -13.48
CA ASP A 49 3.02 -11.77 -13.31
C ASP A 49 3.96 -11.64 -14.52
N ARG A 50 3.39 -11.54 -15.74
CA ARG A 50 4.17 -11.37 -16.98
C ARG A 50 4.61 -9.94 -17.26
N ASN A 51 3.70 -8.98 -17.09
CA ASN A 51 3.84 -7.62 -17.60
C ASN A 51 3.91 -6.55 -16.50
N GLY A 52 3.74 -6.93 -15.24
CA GLY A 52 3.60 -5.99 -14.14
C GLY A 52 2.30 -5.17 -14.20
N ARG A 53 2.24 -4.10 -13.41
CA ARG A 53 0.99 -3.33 -13.18
C ARG A 53 0.65 -2.32 -14.29
N GLY A 54 1.59 -1.99 -15.17
CA GLY A 54 1.50 -0.79 -16.04
C GLY A 54 0.33 -0.77 -17.02
N ARG A 55 0.06 -1.89 -17.69
CA ARG A 55 -0.95 -2.00 -18.76
C ARG A 55 -1.98 -3.10 -18.55
N ILE A 56 -2.04 -3.69 -17.37
CA ILE A 56 -2.84 -4.88 -17.09
C ILE A 56 -4.31 -4.76 -17.54
N PHE A 57 -4.96 -3.64 -17.28
CA PHE A 57 -6.36 -3.43 -17.68
C PHE A 57 -6.52 -3.18 -19.17
N ASN A 58 -5.53 -2.57 -19.81
CA ASN A 58 -5.53 -2.37 -21.26
C ASN A 58 -5.47 -3.73 -21.97
N ASP A 59 -4.51 -4.57 -21.55
CA ASP A 59 -4.27 -5.88 -22.16
C ASP A 59 -5.45 -6.82 -21.91
N TYR A 60 -5.96 -6.82 -20.67
CA TYR A 60 -7.15 -7.60 -20.32
C TYR A 60 -8.40 -7.24 -21.15
N LEU A 61 -8.71 -5.95 -21.28
CA LEU A 61 -9.84 -5.50 -22.09
C LEU A 61 -9.66 -5.86 -23.58
N ALA A 62 -8.43 -5.70 -24.11
CA ALA A 62 -8.12 -6.06 -25.50
C ALA A 62 -8.34 -7.56 -25.76
N ASN A 63 -7.89 -8.44 -24.87
CA ASN A 63 -8.02 -9.89 -24.99
C ASN A 63 -9.48 -10.36 -25.08
N HIS A 64 -10.40 -9.59 -24.46
CA HIS A 64 -11.84 -9.85 -24.50
C HIS A 64 -12.61 -9.04 -25.57
N GLY A 65 -11.91 -8.40 -26.51
CA GLY A 65 -12.55 -7.59 -27.56
C GLY A 65 -13.29 -6.35 -27.03
N ILE A 66 -13.01 -5.95 -25.79
CA ILE A 66 -13.61 -4.76 -25.17
C ILE A 66 -12.80 -3.53 -25.58
N ALA A 67 -13.47 -2.46 -25.99
CA ALA A 67 -12.80 -1.24 -26.45
C ALA A 67 -11.83 -0.67 -25.38
N VAL A 68 -10.54 -0.60 -25.73
CA VAL A 68 -9.48 -0.05 -24.90
C VAL A 68 -9.48 1.48 -25.00
N ASN A 69 -10.36 2.11 -24.26
CA ASN A 69 -10.48 3.55 -24.20
C ASN A 69 -10.36 4.06 -22.75
N LYS A 70 -10.18 5.37 -22.63
CA LYS A 70 -9.98 6.03 -21.33
C LYS A 70 -11.12 5.77 -20.33
N ARG A 71 -12.35 5.64 -20.81
CA ARG A 71 -13.54 5.37 -19.98
C ARG A 71 -13.46 3.97 -19.37
N ASN A 72 -13.26 2.95 -20.20
CA ASN A 72 -13.26 1.55 -19.77
C ASN A 72 -12.08 1.23 -18.87
N VAL A 73 -10.86 1.71 -19.21
CA VAL A 73 -9.68 1.56 -18.37
C VAL A 73 -9.86 2.26 -17.00
N ARG A 74 -10.44 3.47 -16.99
CA ARG A 74 -10.75 4.15 -15.72
C ARG A 74 -11.81 3.42 -14.89
N ALA A 75 -12.78 2.78 -15.52
CA ALA A 75 -13.80 1.99 -14.82
C ALA A 75 -13.15 0.78 -14.12
N CYS A 76 -12.27 0.03 -14.80
CA CYS A 76 -11.48 -1.03 -14.18
C CYS A 76 -10.60 -0.51 -13.04
N LEU A 77 -9.90 0.61 -13.25
CA LEU A 77 -9.07 1.24 -12.22
C LEU A 77 -9.90 1.70 -11.00
N SER A 78 -11.11 2.17 -11.22
CA SER A 78 -12.03 2.52 -10.14
C SER A 78 -12.50 1.29 -9.37
N ALA A 79 -12.88 0.21 -10.06
CA ALA A 79 -13.23 -1.05 -9.43
C ALA A 79 -12.06 -1.58 -8.57
N TYR A 80 -10.83 -1.53 -9.10
CA TYR A 80 -9.62 -1.90 -8.39
C TYR A 80 -9.37 -1.04 -7.14
N ARG A 81 -9.46 0.29 -7.23
CA ARG A 81 -9.11 1.20 -6.13
C ARG A 81 -10.18 1.33 -5.05
N LEU A 82 -11.44 1.16 -5.44
CA LEU A 82 -12.58 1.40 -4.55
C LEU A 82 -13.15 0.13 -3.92
N HIS A 83 -12.59 -1.05 -4.25
CA HIS A 83 -13.05 -2.28 -3.61
C HIS A 83 -12.79 -2.26 -2.10
N GLN A 84 -13.49 -3.11 -1.37
CA GLN A 84 -13.18 -3.42 0.02
C GLN A 84 -12.17 -4.57 0.02
N PRO A 85 -10.90 -4.34 0.43
CA PRO A 85 -9.90 -5.38 0.36
C PRO A 85 -10.08 -6.42 1.47
N THR A 86 -9.70 -7.67 1.17
CA THR A 86 -9.57 -8.73 2.17
C THR A 86 -8.08 -8.91 2.44
N LEU A 87 -7.64 -8.50 3.64
CA LEU A 87 -6.24 -8.48 4.04
C LEU A 87 -6.07 -9.13 5.41
N THR A 88 -4.95 -9.79 5.60
CA THR A 88 -4.56 -10.40 6.89
C THR A 88 -3.13 -10.02 7.26
N LEU A 89 -2.92 -9.75 8.54
CA LEU A 89 -1.57 -9.63 9.10
C LEU A 89 -0.98 -11.03 9.31
N PRO A 90 0.35 -11.19 9.23
CA PRO A 90 1.03 -12.38 9.77
C PRO A 90 0.70 -12.55 11.26
N ASP A 91 0.54 -13.80 11.71
CA ASP A 91 0.02 -14.13 13.06
C ASP A 91 0.80 -13.50 14.21
N ASN A 92 2.10 -13.29 14.04
CA ASN A 92 2.97 -12.70 15.08
C ASN A 92 2.97 -11.16 15.10
N HIS A 93 2.47 -10.49 14.05
CA HIS A 93 2.53 -9.03 13.93
C HIS A 93 1.64 -8.30 14.97
N PRO A 94 0.41 -8.73 15.26
CA PRO A 94 -0.38 -8.11 16.32
C PRO A 94 0.36 -8.11 17.67
N THR A 95 0.87 -9.27 18.07
CA THR A 95 1.64 -9.41 19.32
C THR A 95 2.91 -8.55 19.33
N LEU A 96 3.62 -8.47 18.20
CA LEU A 96 4.79 -7.60 18.07
C LEU A 96 4.41 -6.13 18.27
N LEU A 97 3.38 -5.66 17.56
CA LEU A 97 2.92 -4.27 17.64
C LEU A 97 2.43 -3.90 19.04
N GLU A 98 1.82 -4.84 19.79
CA GLU A 98 1.39 -4.63 21.18
C GLU A 98 2.58 -4.49 22.13
N ARG A 99 3.63 -5.30 21.96
CA ARG A 99 4.80 -5.36 22.86
C ARG A 99 5.79 -4.22 22.66
N LEU A 100 5.80 -3.60 21.48
CA LEU A 100 6.73 -2.51 21.21
C LEU A 100 6.43 -1.29 22.07
N PRO A 101 7.48 -0.60 22.57
CA PRO A 101 7.31 0.66 23.31
C PRO A 101 6.53 1.69 22.49
N LYS A 102 5.59 2.36 23.14
CA LYS A 102 4.78 3.43 22.51
C LYS A 102 5.50 4.78 22.63
N PRO A 103 5.31 5.73 21.71
CA PRO A 103 4.32 5.69 20.61
C PRO A 103 4.84 4.95 19.37
N LEU A 104 3.92 4.32 18.62
CA LEU A 104 4.18 3.82 17.27
C LEU A 104 3.55 4.75 16.22
N TYR A 105 4.16 4.79 15.03
CA TYR A 105 3.69 5.54 13.88
C TYR A 105 3.66 4.67 12.63
N LEU A 106 2.73 4.98 11.72
CA LEU A 106 2.68 4.40 10.37
C LEU A 106 2.90 5.51 9.35
N VAL A 107 3.84 5.33 8.42
CA VAL A 107 4.09 6.24 7.29
C VAL A 107 4.08 5.46 6.01
N THR A 108 3.04 5.61 5.21
CA THR A 108 2.82 4.85 3.98
C THR A 108 2.60 5.74 2.77
N ASP A 109 3.15 5.35 1.62
CA ASP A 109 2.95 6.03 0.34
C ASP A 109 1.71 5.51 -0.38
N GLY A 110 1.06 6.37 -1.14
CA GLY A 110 0.03 5.99 -2.09
C GLY A 110 -1.24 6.82 -2.05
N ASN A 111 -2.20 6.41 -2.85
CA ASN A 111 -3.50 7.07 -2.91
C ASN A 111 -4.20 7.03 -1.55
N LYS A 112 -4.66 8.19 -1.08
CA LYS A 112 -5.25 8.34 0.26
C LYS A 112 -6.44 7.41 0.56
N VAL A 113 -7.28 7.14 -0.45
CA VAL A 113 -8.44 6.24 -0.30
C VAL A 113 -7.96 4.80 -0.20
N VAL A 114 -7.04 4.39 -1.07
CA VAL A 114 -6.45 3.05 -1.09
C VAL A 114 -5.78 2.72 0.25
N GLN A 115 -4.85 3.56 0.70
CA GLN A 115 -4.12 3.29 1.94
C GLN A 115 -5.03 3.32 3.18
N SER A 116 -6.05 4.20 3.20
CA SER A 116 -7.03 4.19 4.30
C SER A 116 -7.82 2.88 4.35
N LYS A 117 -8.25 2.34 3.19
CA LYS A 117 -8.96 1.06 3.13
C LYS A 117 -8.07 -0.13 3.53
N LYS A 118 -6.77 -0.11 3.18
CA LYS A 118 -5.81 -1.12 3.64
C LYS A 118 -5.68 -1.11 5.16
N VAL A 119 -5.48 0.07 5.77
CA VAL A 119 -5.36 0.24 7.23
C VAL A 119 -6.64 -0.22 7.95
N GLU A 120 -7.80 0.11 7.40
CA GLU A 120 -9.11 -0.33 7.92
C GLU A 120 -9.28 -1.84 7.83
N ALA A 121 -9.01 -2.44 6.65
CA ALA A 121 -9.15 -3.88 6.43
C ALA A 121 -8.21 -4.72 7.32
N LEU A 122 -6.99 -4.23 7.57
CA LEU A 122 -6.04 -4.85 8.49
C LEU A 122 -6.37 -4.59 9.96
N ASN A 123 -7.31 -3.69 10.25
CA ASN A 123 -7.70 -3.27 11.60
C ASN A 123 -6.50 -2.85 12.49
N ILE A 124 -5.53 -2.12 11.93
CA ILE A 124 -4.27 -1.80 12.60
C ILE A 124 -4.18 -0.37 13.16
N ALA A 125 -5.13 0.49 12.84
CA ALA A 125 -5.05 1.90 13.23
C ALA A 125 -4.86 2.12 14.75
N HIS A 126 -5.42 1.24 15.56
CA HIS A 126 -5.39 1.31 17.03
C HIS A 126 -3.99 1.08 17.63
N TYR A 127 -3.07 0.44 16.90
CA TYR A 127 -1.68 0.26 17.37
C TYR A 127 -0.86 1.56 17.29
N PHE A 128 -1.26 2.49 16.41
CA PHE A 128 -0.47 3.67 16.07
C PHE A 128 -1.05 4.95 16.68
N LYS A 129 -0.17 5.78 17.25
CA LYS A 129 -0.54 7.14 17.68
C LYS A 129 -1.06 7.96 16.51
N ARG A 130 -0.48 7.76 15.32
CA ARG A 130 -0.93 8.40 14.08
C ARG A 130 -0.50 7.60 12.84
N VAL A 131 -1.40 7.61 11.83
CA VAL A 131 -1.17 7.07 10.49
C VAL A 131 -0.95 8.25 9.53
N PHE A 132 0.20 8.28 8.87
CA PHE A 132 0.53 9.23 7.82
C PHE A 132 0.44 8.56 6.45
N VAL A 133 -0.53 8.97 5.64
CA VAL A 133 -0.58 8.67 4.21
C VAL A 133 0.04 9.85 3.49
N THR A 134 1.21 9.69 2.91
CA THR A 134 2.03 10.80 2.39
C THR A 134 1.29 11.65 1.37
N HIS A 135 0.54 11.04 0.45
CA HIS A 135 -0.22 11.76 -0.57
C HIS A 135 -1.36 12.64 -0.03
N ARG A 136 -1.72 12.55 1.26
CA ARG A 136 -2.64 13.52 1.89
C ARG A 136 -2.02 14.90 2.02
N PHE A 137 -0.69 14.97 2.01
CA PHE A 137 0.08 16.22 2.11
C PHE A 137 0.56 16.73 0.74
N GLY A 138 0.31 15.96 -0.31
CA GLY A 138 0.78 16.22 -1.68
C GLY A 138 1.75 15.14 -2.17
N VAL A 139 1.73 14.85 -3.47
CA VAL A 139 2.58 13.80 -4.09
C VAL A 139 4.08 14.09 -3.89
N GLN A 140 4.47 15.36 -3.83
CA GLN A 140 5.84 15.80 -3.56
C GLN A 140 6.36 15.38 -2.17
N HIS A 141 5.45 15.00 -1.26
CA HIS A 141 5.79 14.53 0.09
C HIS A 141 5.82 13.00 0.19
N ALA A 142 5.69 12.29 -0.96
CA ALA A 142 5.94 10.86 -1.02
C ALA A 142 7.41 10.54 -0.68
N LYS A 143 7.66 9.37 -0.11
CA LYS A 143 9.02 8.88 0.17
C LYS A 143 9.86 8.88 -1.12
N PRO A 144 11.09 9.31 -1.11
CA PRO A 144 11.98 9.50 0.05
C PRO A 144 11.91 10.88 0.74
N SER A 145 10.83 11.65 0.60
CA SER A 145 10.65 12.89 1.35
C SER A 145 10.63 12.65 2.86
N THR A 146 11.31 13.49 3.62
CA THR A 146 11.39 13.44 5.09
C THR A 146 10.21 14.09 5.79
N TYR A 147 9.30 14.72 5.04
CA TYR A 147 8.23 15.58 5.55
C TYR A 147 7.38 14.95 6.66
N CYS A 148 6.93 13.70 6.50
CA CYS A 148 6.13 13.03 7.52
C CYS A 148 6.97 12.70 8.77
N PHE A 149 8.23 12.36 8.58
CA PHE A 149 9.17 12.06 9.67
C PHE A 149 9.54 13.33 10.46
N GLU A 150 9.71 14.46 9.80
CA GLU A 150 9.90 15.77 10.44
C GLU A 150 8.71 16.13 11.33
N LYS A 151 7.48 15.88 10.87
CA LYS A 151 6.28 16.09 11.68
C LYS A 151 6.25 15.19 12.92
N ILE A 152 6.70 13.95 12.81
CA ILE A 152 6.80 13.03 13.96
C ILE A 152 7.88 13.55 14.91
N LYS A 153 9.08 13.85 14.39
CA LYS A 153 10.20 14.41 15.17
C LYS A 153 9.79 15.66 15.96
N GLN A 154 9.06 16.59 15.32
CA GLN A 154 8.56 17.81 15.96
C GLN A 154 7.51 17.49 17.03
N ALA A 155 6.56 16.60 16.75
CA ALA A 155 5.48 16.23 17.67
C ALA A 155 5.99 15.52 18.93
N GLU A 156 7.05 14.70 18.79
CA GLU A 156 7.67 13.96 19.88
C GLU A 156 8.85 14.69 20.52
N GLN A 157 9.23 15.87 20.02
CA GLN A 157 10.36 16.67 20.49
C GLN A 157 11.66 15.87 20.60
N CYS A 158 11.90 14.96 19.68
CA CYS A 158 13.03 14.02 19.69
C CYS A 158 14.07 14.33 18.61
N GLN A 159 15.20 13.62 18.64
CA GLN A 159 16.24 13.67 17.62
C GLN A 159 16.08 12.52 16.61
N TRP A 160 16.73 12.62 15.43
CA TRP A 160 16.67 11.60 14.40
C TRP A 160 17.11 10.22 14.87
N HIS A 161 18.17 10.15 15.67
CA HIS A 161 18.70 8.89 16.22
C HIS A 161 17.79 8.24 17.29
N GLU A 162 16.77 8.94 17.76
CA GLU A 162 15.77 8.44 18.71
C GLU A 162 14.54 7.84 18.03
N MET A 163 14.50 7.90 16.68
CA MET A 163 13.49 7.28 15.84
C MET A 163 14.11 6.13 15.06
N VAL A 164 13.31 5.15 14.68
CA VAL A 164 13.70 4.07 13.77
C VAL A 164 12.60 3.84 12.74
N TYR A 165 12.98 3.71 11.47
CA TYR A 165 12.04 3.39 10.40
C TYR A 165 12.22 1.95 9.93
N ILE A 166 11.12 1.21 9.88
CA ILE A 166 11.04 -0.18 9.45
C ILE A 166 10.29 -0.21 8.12
N GLY A 167 10.91 -0.73 7.05
CA GLY A 167 10.36 -0.78 5.71
C GLY A 167 11.02 -1.85 4.84
N ASP A 168 10.49 -2.07 3.64
CA ASP A 168 10.97 -3.07 2.68
C ASP A 168 11.91 -2.49 1.61
N ASN A 169 11.72 -1.21 1.26
CA ASN A 169 12.32 -0.59 0.07
C ASN A 169 13.42 0.43 0.39
N PRO A 170 14.71 0.01 0.43
CA PRO A 170 15.81 0.92 0.81
C PRO A 170 15.91 2.18 -0.03
N ALA A 171 15.57 2.11 -1.31
CA ALA A 171 15.67 3.25 -2.23
C ALA A 171 14.65 4.36 -1.94
N LYS A 172 13.49 4.02 -1.38
CA LYS A 172 12.46 4.98 -0.97
C LYS A 172 12.50 5.26 0.53
N ASP A 173 12.67 4.22 1.33
CA ASP A 173 12.46 4.27 2.77
C ASP A 173 13.67 4.82 3.52
N PHE A 174 14.90 4.53 3.07
CA PHE A 174 16.08 4.72 3.90
C PHE A 174 17.01 5.84 3.45
N VAL A 175 17.10 6.11 2.14
CA VAL A 175 18.14 6.97 1.55
C VAL A 175 18.29 8.32 2.25
N ASN A 176 17.19 9.05 2.48
CA ASN A 176 17.27 10.36 3.09
C ASN A 176 17.24 10.32 4.62
N LEU A 177 16.60 9.31 5.21
CA LEU A 177 16.56 9.13 6.66
C LEU A 177 17.94 8.79 7.22
N ASN A 178 18.68 7.89 6.54
CA ASN A 178 20.04 7.54 6.94
C ASN A 178 21.00 8.73 6.88
N LYS A 179 20.85 9.63 5.89
CA LYS A 179 21.63 10.88 5.81
C LYS A 179 21.40 11.81 7.00
N LEU A 180 20.22 11.74 7.62
CA LEU A 180 19.85 12.52 8.81
C LEU A 180 20.23 11.83 10.13
N GLY A 181 20.85 10.65 10.06
CA GLY A 181 21.22 9.86 11.23
C GLY A 181 20.08 9.07 11.87
N MET A 182 18.97 8.86 11.17
CA MET A 182 17.86 8.03 11.62
C MET A 182 18.17 6.55 11.34
N PRO A 183 18.16 5.67 12.35
CA PRO A 183 18.27 4.22 12.15
C PRO A 183 17.15 3.67 11.27
N THR A 184 17.49 2.69 10.44
CA THR A 184 16.53 2.00 9.55
C THR A 184 16.67 0.49 9.66
N VAL A 185 15.56 -0.22 9.54
CA VAL A 185 15.49 -1.69 9.57
C VAL A 185 14.80 -2.16 8.32
N ARG A 186 15.45 -3.05 7.56
CA ARG A 186 14.85 -3.65 6.38
C ARG A 186 14.11 -4.93 6.72
N VAL A 187 12.87 -5.03 6.27
CA VAL A 187 12.11 -6.28 6.20
C VAL A 187 12.42 -6.96 4.87
N LEU A 188 12.59 -8.29 4.87
CA LEU A 188 12.94 -9.13 3.72
C LEU A 188 11.82 -10.11 3.43
#